data_6158aae771ea1655408e607f7f4ef3bd
#
_entry.id   6158aae771ea1655408e607f7f4ef3bd
#
_cell.length_a   1.000
_cell.length_b   1.000
_cell.length_c   1.000
_cell.angle_alpha   90.00
_cell.angle_beta   90.00
_cell.angle_gamma   90.00
#
_symmetry.space_group_name_H-M   'P 1'
#
loop_
_entity.id
_entity.type
_entity.pdbx_description
1 polymer ?
#
loop_
_entity_poly.entity_id
_entity_poly.type
_entity_poly.pdbx_seq_one_letter_code
_entity_poly.pdbx_strand_id
1 'polypeptide(L)'
;MTTLPDIAYETMATRLPESFGMMMAASIGVSVLYFLVTAWKPQVLRPWLAGVMTVVILVLGLVPEETAREIVRKPWVAGQYVYGNQLVGRDVPALGIRSELPLMAEKGVLATHPFMPEHLRKVTPENEAEAGRALALTLCSNCHSLTSTGMRPLERFFPADADRAFLADYLGAGLYRGHSVYMPPVPLPEAERGALAAYIESILPKKGAAK
;
A
#
# COMPACT_ATOMS: atom_id res chain seq x y z
N MET A 1 22.31 -5.49 15.15
CA MET A 1 20.93 -5.33 14.71
C MET A 1 20.79 -4.02 13.98
N THR A 2 20.15 -4.05 12.90
CA THR A 2 19.69 -3.02 11.97
C THR A 2 20.75 -2.52 11.00
N THR A 3 20.92 -3.32 9.98
CA THR A 3 21.50 -2.89 8.70
C THR A 3 20.48 -2.17 7.82
N LEU A 4 19.24 -1.97 8.31
CA LEU A 4 18.19 -1.28 7.58
C LEU A 4 18.29 0.23 7.81
N PRO A 5 18.20 1.06 6.76
CA PRO A 5 18.11 2.51 6.92
C PRO A 5 16.90 2.89 7.78
N ASP A 6 17.02 3.96 8.58
CA ASP A 6 15.95 4.43 9.48
C ASP A 6 14.61 4.62 8.77
N ILE A 7 14.64 5.14 7.55
CA ILE A 7 13.43 5.32 6.73
C ILE A 7 12.73 3.99 6.37
N ALA A 8 13.48 2.91 6.21
CA ALA A 8 12.90 1.59 5.98
C ALA A 8 12.24 1.08 7.26
N TYR A 9 12.85 1.32 8.41
CA TYR A 9 12.31 0.95 9.71
C TYR A 9 11.02 1.73 10.01
N GLU A 10 10.99 3.04 9.82
CA GLU A 10 9.79 3.86 9.98
C GLU A 10 8.67 3.41 9.04
N THR A 11 9.01 3.12 7.78
CA THR A 11 8.04 2.63 6.80
C THR A 11 7.45 1.28 7.21
N MET A 12 8.27 0.39 7.75
CA MET A 12 7.80 -0.89 8.30
C MET A 12 6.87 -0.70 9.51
N ALA A 13 7.29 0.11 10.46
CA ALA A 13 6.52 0.37 11.68
C ALA A 13 5.13 0.94 11.38
N THR A 14 5.01 1.77 10.34
CA THR A 14 3.71 2.34 9.94
C THR A 14 2.83 1.40 9.13
N ARG A 15 3.36 0.32 8.58
CA ARG A 15 2.63 -0.64 7.74
C ARG A 15 2.22 -1.91 8.47
N LEU A 16 2.91 -2.24 9.55
CA LEU A 16 2.58 -3.42 10.32
C LEU A 16 1.24 -3.22 11.04
N PRO A 17 0.33 -4.19 10.99
CA PRO A 17 -0.89 -4.17 11.79
C PRO A 17 -0.53 -4.04 13.29
N GLU A 18 -1.34 -3.35 14.07
CA GLU A 18 -1.16 -3.27 15.53
C GLU A 18 -1.09 -4.66 16.20
N SER A 19 -1.79 -5.63 15.61
CA SER A 19 -1.77 -7.03 16.04
C SER A 19 -0.47 -7.78 15.73
N PHE A 20 0.43 -7.24 14.90
CA PHE A 20 1.64 -7.95 14.48
C PHE A 20 2.53 -8.37 15.65
N GLY A 21 2.75 -7.47 16.60
CA GLY A 21 3.52 -7.78 17.82
C GLY A 21 2.91 -8.89 18.65
N MET A 22 1.58 -8.92 18.79
CA MET A 22 0.86 -9.99 19.48
C MET A 22 0.95 -11.32 18.74
N MET A 23 0.84 -11.32 17.42
CA MET A 23 0.98 -12.53 16.60
C MET A 23 2.37 -13.12 16.72
N MET A 24 3.42 -12.29 16.67
CA MET A 24 4.81 -12.74 16.87
C MET A 24 5.04 -13.30 18.28
N ALA A 25 4.54 -12.62 19.31
CA ALA A 25 4.64 -13.09 20.70
C ALA A 25 3.90 -14.42 20.90
N ALA A 26 2.70 -14.57 20.32
CA ALA A 26 1.93 -15.82 20.35
C ALA A 26 2.69 -16.96 19.64
N SER A 27 3.27 -16.72 18.48
CA SER A 27 4.06 -17.70 17.74
C SER A 27 5.27 -18.19 18.54
N ILE A 28 6.01 -17.26 19.12
CA ILE A 28 7.15 -17.59 19.98
C ILE A 28 6.68 -18.38 21.23
N GLY A 29 5.62 -17.91 21.90
CA GLY A 29 5.07 -18.56 23.08
C GLY A 29 4.62 -19.99 22.82
N VAL A 30 3.88 -20.22 21.75
CA VAL A 30 3.43 -21.57 21.35
C VAL A 30 4.62 -22.45 20.96
N SER A 31 5.61 -21.93 20.28
CA SER A 31 6.81 -22.68 19.92
C SER A 31 7.62 -23.09 21.12
N VAL A 32 7.82 -22.18 22.08
CA VAL A 32 8.52 -22.46 23.34
C VAL A 32 7.74 -23.50 24.16
N LEU A 33 6.42 -23.34 24.29
CA LEU A 33 5.59 -24.32 25.00
C LEU A 33 5.66 -25.70 24.37
N TYR A 34 5.55 -25.77 23.05
CA TYR A 34 5.69 -27.03 22.31
C TYR A 34 7.05 -27.70 22.59
N PHE A 35 8.13 -26.93 22.52
CA PHE A 35 9.48 -27.41 22.82
C PHE A 35 9.60 -27.95 24.25
N LEU A 36 9.11 -27.20 25.25
CA LEU A 36 9.18 -27.59 26.65
C LEU A 36 8.37 -28.87 26.93
N VAL A 37 7.17 -28.98 26.37
CA VAL A 37 6.33 -30.18 26.55
C VAL A 37 6.99 -31.38 25.88
N THR A 38 7.57 -31.21 24.69
CA THR A 38 8.28 -32.28 23.99
C THR A 38 9.53 -32.74 24.74
N ALA A 39 10.26 -31.79 25.37
CA ALA A 39 11.47 -32.12 26.12
C ALA A 39 11.19 -32.82 27.47
N TRP A 40 10.14 -32.41 28.15
CA TRP A 40 9.87 -32.90 29.53
C TRP A 40 8.86 -34.05 29.63
N LYS A 41 7.81 -34.02 28.80
CA LYS A 41 6.74 -35.00 28.82
C LYS A 41 6.25 -35.37 27.43
N PRO A 42 7.08 -36.01 26.61
CA PRO A 42 6.70 -36.33 25.21
C PRO A 42 5.45 -37.22 25.14
N GLN A 43 5.14 -37.99 26.21
CA GLN A 43 3.98 -38.88 26.22
C GLN A 43 2.63 -38.13 26.24
N VAL A 44 2.62 -36.85 26.62
CA VAL A 44 1.42 -36.01 26.59
C VAL A 44 1.04 -35.61 25.17
N LEU A 45 2.03 -35.52 24.30
CA LEU A 45 1.84 -35.17 22.90
C LEU A 45 1.34 -36.36 22.07
N ARG A 46 0.03 -36.52 22.00
CA ARG A 46 -0.57 -37.45 21.05
C ARG A 46 -0.29 -36.98 19.63
N PRO A 47 -0.13 -37.91 18.65
CA PRO A 47 0.24 -37.55 17.27
C PRO A 47 -0.66 -36.46 16.63
N TRP A 48 -1.97 -36.54 16.86
CA TRP A 48 -2.90 -35.54 16.36
C TRP A 48 -2.67 -34.15 16.98
N LEU A 49 -2.36 -34.10 18.30
CA LEU A 49 -2.08 -32.84 19.00
C LEU A 49 -0.77 -32.23 18.50
N ALA A 50 0.26 -33.06 18.29
CA ALA A 50 1.50 -32.62 17.67
C ALA A 50 1.26 -32.03 16.26
N GLY A 51 0.42 -32.67 15.45
CA GLY A 51 0.01 -32.15 14.16
C GLY A 51 -0.68 -30.78 14.23
N VAL A 52 -1.66 -30.66 15.12
CA VAL A 52 -2.37 -29.37 15.35
C VAL A 52 -1.39 -28.27 15.79
N MET A 53 -0.52 -28.55 16.75
CA MET A 53 0.48 -27.59 17.24
C MET A 53 1.44 -27.18 16.13
N THR A 54 1.87 -28.11 15.28
CA THR A 54 2.71 -27.80 14.11
C THR A 54 1.99 -26.84 13.16
N VAL A 55 0.74 -27.10 12.82
CA VAL A 55 -0.06 -26.21 11.96
C VAL A 55 -0.21 -24.83 12.59
N VAL A 56 -0.50 -24.75 13.89
CA VAL A 56 -0.62 -23.48 14.62
C VAL A 56 0.69 -22.69 14.57
N ILE A 57 1.84 -23.34 14.81
CA ILE A 57 3.16 -22.71 14.75
C ILE A 57 3.46 -22.21 13.33
N LEU A 58 3.16 -23.02 12.31
CA LEU A 58 3.36 -22.61 10.92
C LEU A 58 2.49 -21.40 10.57
N VAL A 59 1.21 -21.39 10.95
CA VAL A 59 0.31 -20.27 10.66
C VAL A 59 0.71 -19.02 11.42
N LEU A 60 0.97 -19.11 12.73
CA LEU A 60 1.34 -17.97 13.56
C LEU A 60 2.76 -17.49 13.29
N GLY A 61 3.66 -18.33 12.80
CA GLY A 61 5.04 -17.99 12.47
C GLY A 61 5.20 -17.52 11.03
N LEU A 62 4.82 -18.36 10.07
CA LEU A 62 5.06 -18.06 8.66
C LEU A 62 4.22 -16.90 8.11
N VAL A 63 2.96 -16.76 8.55
CA VAL A 63 2.10 -15.68 8.05
C VAL A 63 2.61 -14.30 8.48
N PRO A 64 2.95 -14.04 9.75
CA PRO A 64 3.54 -12.77 10.15
C PRO A 64 4.91 -12.52 9.52
N GLU A 65 5.76 -13.55 9.44
CA GLU A 65 7.09 -13.44 8.83
C GLU A 65 6.98 -13.05 7.35
N GLU A 66 6.11 -13.73 6.60
CA GLU A 66 5.87 -13.42 5.19
C GLU A 66 5.27 -12.03 5.01
N THR A 67 4.35 -11.63 5.88
CA THR A 67 3.78 -10.29 5.88
C THR A 67 4.87 -9.24 6.12
N ALA A 68 5.74 -9.45 7.10
CA ALA A 68 6.87 -8.55 7.35
C ALA A 68 7.83 -8.51 6.17
N ARG A 69 8.17 -9.66 5.60
CA ARG A 69 9.03 -9.79 4.44
C ARG A 69 8.49 -9.01 3.23
N GLU A 70 7.20 -9.12 2.95
CA GLU A 70 6.56 -8.39 1.86
C GLU A 70 6.48 -6.88 2.12
N ILE A 71 6.25 -6.48 3.36
CA ILE A 71 6.24 -5.07 3.75
C ILE A 71 7.63 -4.45 3.60
N VAL A 72 8.69 -5.17 3.99
CA VAL A 72 10.07 -4.73 3.84
C VAL A 72 10.48 -4.65 2.38
N ARG A 73 10.04 -5.61 1.57
CA ARG A 73 10.35 -5.64 0.14
C ARG A 73 9.66 -4.54 -0.65
N LYS A 74 8.51 -4.06 -0.19
CA LYS A 74 7.74 -2.98 -0.84
C LYS A 74 7.89 -1.68 -0.04
N PRO A 75 8.00 -0.54 -0.71
CA PRO A 75 8.04 -0.37 -2.15
C PRO A 75 9.41 -0.71 -2.73
N TRP A 76 9.44 -1.38 -3.86
CA TRP A 76 10.65 -1.55 -4.67
C TRP A 76 11.00 -0.18 -5.27
N VAL A 77 11.85 0.56 -4.57
CA VAL A 77 12.24 1.89 -5.00
C VAL A 77 13.69 1.85 -5.41
N ALA A 78 13.95 1.98 -6.68
CA ALA A 78 15.29 2.13 -7.22
C ALA A 78 15.60 3.64 -7.38
N GLY A 79 15.79 4.32 -6.24
CA GLY A 79 16.32 5.69 -6.19
C GLY A 79 15.68 6.69 -7.15
N GLN A 80 14.37 6.85 -7.17
CA GLN A 80 13.58 7.67 -8.10
C GLN A 80 13.45 7.10 -9.54
N TYR A 81 14.06 5.97 -9.84
CA TYR A 81 13.92 5.32 -11.14
C TYR A 81 12.65 4.48 -11.23
N VAL A 82 12.38 3.67 -10.19
CA VAL A 82 11.16 2.87 -10.07
C VAL A 82 10.52 3.14 -8.72
N TYR A 83 9.25 3.47 -8.72
CA TYR A 83 8.45 3.72 -7.52
C TYR A 83 7.75 2.46 -7.01
N GLY A 84 7.24 2.52 -5.78
CA GLY A 84 6.59 1.39 -5.12
C GLY A 84 5.36 0.81 -5.82
N ASN A 85 4.74 1.57 -6.68
CA ASN A 85 3.65 1.14 -7.57
C ASN A 85 4.14 0.62 -8.93
N GLN A 86 5.44 0.35 -9.07
CA GLN A 86 6.11 -0.12 -10.29
C GLN A 86 6.25 0.95 -11.40
N LEU A 87 5.84 2.18 -11.14
CA LEU A 87 5.96 3.27 -12.12
C LEU A 87 7.44 3.59 -12.38
N VAL A 88 7.83 3.63 -13.64
CA VAL A 88 9.17 4.05 -14.07
C VAL A 88 9.23 5.57 -14.11
N GLY A 89 9.96 6.16 -13.16
CA GLY A 89 10.02 7.62 -12.98
C GLY A 89 11.12 8.32 -13.76
N ARG A 90 12.13 7.60 -14.26
CA ARG A 90 13.26 8.17 -15.01
C ARG A 90 13.71 7.28 -16.16
N ASP A 91 14.27 7.92 -17.17
CA ASP A 91 14.96 7.22 -18.24
C ASP A 91 16.23 6.53 -17.73
N VAL A 92 16.46 5.31 -18.20
CA VAL A 92 17.72 4.59 -18.04
C VAL A 92 18.21 4.16 -19.44
N PRO A 93 18.84 5.06 -20.19
CA PRO A 93 19.18 4.83 -21.59
C PRO A 93 20.06 3.59 -21.83
N ALA A 94 20.96 3.30 -20.90
CA ALA A 94 21.84 2.13 -20.96
C ALA A 94 21.07 0.79 -20.95
N LEU A 95 19.83 0.78 -20.44
CA LEU A 95 18.95 -0.39 -20.39
C LEU A 95 17.76 -0.30 -21.34
N GLY A 96 17.69 0.77 -22.15
CA GLY A 96 16.55 1.00 -23.05
C GLY A 96 15.23 1.32 -22.33
N ILE A 97 15.29 1.66 -21.03
CA ILE A 97 14.11 1.95 -20.21
C ILE A 97 13.77 3.43 -20.33
N ARG A 98 12.49 3.73 -20.53
CA ARG A 98 11.97 5.11 -20.58
C ARG A 98 11.01 5.38 -19.43
N SER A 99 10.99 6.63 -18.98
CA SER A 99 10.02 7.12 -18.00
C SER A 99 8.60 7.03 -18.56
N GLU A 100 7.67 6.61 -17.70
CA GLU A 100 6.24 6.57 -17.99
C GLU A 100 5.55 7.91 -17.68
N LEU A 101 6.22 8.81 -16.94
CA LEU A 101 5.63 10.08 -16.50
C LEU A 101 5.15 10.97 -17.63
N PRO A 102 5.90 11.14 -18.75
CA PRO A 102 5.42 11.95 -19.88
C PRO A 102 4.15 11.37 -20.53
N LEU A 103 4.08 10.05 -20.66
CA LEU A 103 2.91 9.38 -21.23
C LEU A 103 1.69 9.53 -20.33
N MET A 104 1.88 9.42 -19.01
CA MET A 104 0.83 9.64 -18.03
C MET A 104 0.31 11.08 -18.06
N ALA A 105 1.21 12.05 -18.20
CA ALA A 105 0.84 13.46 -18.25
C ALA A 105 0.05 13.80 -19.53
N GLU A 106 0.40 13.19 -20.65
CA GLU A 106 -0.21 13.46 -21.95
C GLU A 106 -1.53 12.70 -22.14
N LYS A 107 -1.52 11.39 -21.91
CA LYS A 107 -2.64 10.48 -22.27
C LYS A 107 -3.45 10.01 -21.08
N GLY A 108 -2.92 10.16 -19.87
CA GLY A 108 -3.54 9.64 -18.67
C GLY A 108 -3.31 8.14 -18.47
N VAL A 109 -3.78 7.67 -17.33
CA VAL A 109 -3.71 6.25 -16.93
C VAL A 109 -4.90 5.47 -17.46
N LEU A 110 -6.09 6.07 -17.44
CA LEU A 110 -7.31 5.36 -17.86
C LEU A 110 -7.25 4.96 -19.34
N ALA A 111 -6.72 5.80 -20.20
CA ALA A 111 -6.60 5.50 -21.62
C ALA A 111 -5.48 4.51 -21.94
N THR A 112 -4.40 4.51 -21.17
CA THR A 112 -3.17 3.75 -21.47
C THR A 112 -3.07 2.42 -20.74
N HIS A 113 -3.76 2.26 -19.61
CA HIS A 113 -3.69 1.04 -18.82
C HIS A 113 -4.36 -0.15 -19.55
N PRO A 114 -3.64 -1.26 -19.80
CA PRO A 114 -4.09 -2.34 -20.68
C PRO A 114 -5.37 -3.04 -20.21
N PHE A 115 -5.61 -3.08 -18.90
CA PHE A 115 -6.77 -3.75 -18.30
C PHE A 115 -7.90 -2.79 -17.89
N MET A 116 -7.83 -1.52 -18.32
CA MET A 116 -8.89 -0.57 -18.03
C MET A 116 -10.14 -0.87 -18.88
N PRO A 117 -11.32 -1.02 -18.26
CA PRO A 117 -12.59 -1.19 -18.99
C PRO A 117 -12.82 -0.06 -19.98
N GLU A 118 -13.40 -0.37 -21.14
CA GLU A 118 -13.58 0.60 -22.23
C GLU A 118 -14.36 1.85 -21.81
N HIS A 119 -15.42 1.68 -21.01
CA HIS A 119 -16.25 2.78 -20.53
C HIS A 119 -15.55 3.71 -19.53
N LEU A 120 -14.39 3.30 -18.98
CA LEU A 120 -13.57 4.11 -18.07
C LEU A 120 -12.37 4.76 -18.76
N ARG A 121 -12.09 4.45 -20.02
CA ARG A 121 -10.93 4.99 -20.73
C ARG A 121 -10.97 6.50 -20.93
N LYS A 122 -12.14 7.10 -20.76
CA LYS A 122 -12.36 8.55 -20.80
C LYS A 122 -13.25 8.96 -19.65
N VAL A 123 -12.86 9.98 -18.92
CA VAL A 123 -13.70 10.56 -17.86
C VAL A 123 -14.85 11.32 -18.47
N THR A 124 -16.07 11.01 -18.00
CA THR A 124 -17.32 11.71 -18.31
C THR A 124 -18.02 12.07 -17.00
N PRO A 125 -19.00 12.98 -17.00
CA PRO A 125 -19.77 13.30 -15.80
C PRO A 125 -20.47 12.06 -15.19
N GLU A 126 -20.89 11.11 -16.02
CA GLU A 126 -21.61 9.91 -15.60
C GLU A 126 -20.70 8.87 -14.94
N ASN A 127 -19.44 8.78 -15.35
CA ASN A 127 -18.50 7.78 -14.84
C ASN A 127 -17.43 8.37 -13.90
N GLU A 128 -17.47 9.65 -13.58
CA GLU A 128 -16.41 10.35 -12.83
C GLU A 128 -16.04 9.65 -11.52
N ALA A 129 -17.03 9.22 -10.74
CA ALA A 129 -16.80 8.56 -9.46
C ALA A 129 -16.13 7.19 -9.63
N GLU A 130 -16.55 6.42 -10.64
CA GLU A 130 -15.98 5.12 -10.96
C GLU A 130 -14.57 5.26 -11.54
N ALA A 131 -14.36 6.22 -12.42
CA ALA A 131 -13.05 6.55 -12.98
C ALA A 131 -12.07 7.00 -11.89
N GLY A 132 -12.49 7.86 -10.97
CA GLY A 132 -11.71 8.29 -9.82
C GLY A 132 -11.31 7.12 -8.90
N ARG A 133 -12.26 6.20 -8.65
CA ARG A 133 -11.99 4.97 -7.89
C ARG A 133 -10.99 4.06 -8.63
N ALA A 134 -11.13 3.89 -9.94
CA ALA A 134 -10.22 3.09 -10.74
C ALA A 134 -8.79 3.67 -10.71
N LEU A 135 -8.65 4.99 -10.81
CA LEU A 135 -7.37 5.69 -10.65
C LEU A 135 -6.78 5.47 -9.27
N ALA A 136 -7.57 5.60 -8.20
CA ALA A 136 -7.10 5.36 -6.84
C ALA A 136 -6.65 3.91 -6.62
N LEU A 137 -7.38 2.93 -7.18
CA LEU A 137 -6.98 1.53 -7.14
C LEU A 137 -5.65 1.30 -7.88
N THR A 138 -5.48 1.90 -9.04
CA THR A 138 -4.28 1.71 -9.87
C THR A 138 -3.05 2.39 -9.26
N LEU A 139 -3.21 3.63 -8.81
CA LEU A 139 -2.08 4.48 -8.42
C LEU A 139 -1.77 4.46 -6.92
N CYS A 140 -2.79 4.31 -6.07
CA CYS A 140 -2.66 4.49 -4.63
C CYS A 140 -2.70 3.18 -3.83
N SER A 141 -3.48 2.18 -4.27
CA SER A 141 -3.79 1.00 -3.46
C SER A 141 -2.60 0.08 -3.18
N ASN A 142 -1.52 0.18 -3.94
CA ASN A 142 -0.29 -0.55 -3.66
C ASN A 142 0.37 -0.16 -2.32
N CYS A 143 0.10 1.06 -1.85
CA CYS A 143 0.70 1.61 -0.64
C CYS A 143 -0.33 2.09 0.39
N HIS A 144 -1.54 2.40 -0.05
CA HIS A 144 -2.61 2.97 0.77
C HIS A 144 -3.87 2.12 0.73
N SER A 145 -4.50 1.90 1.87
CA SER A 145 -5.87 1.40 1.90
C SER A 145 -6.83 2.51 1.46
N LEU A 146 -7.82 2.14 0.65
CA LEU A 146 -8.92 3.03 0.28
C LEU A 146 -10.07 2.97 1.29
N THR A 147 -9.93 2.16 2.35
CA THR A 147 -10.87 2.06 3.46
C THR A 147 -10.25 2.56 4.74
N SER A 148 -11.05 3.10 5.65
CA SER A 148 -10.61 3.67 6.93
C SER A 148 -9.94 2.65 7.87
N THR A 149 -10.25 1.37 7.71
CA THR A 149 -9.78 0.27 8.58
C THR A 149 -8.55 -0.47 8.06
N GLY A 150 -8.10 -0.12 6.87
CA GLY A 150 -6.94 -0.77 6.25
C GLY A 150 -5.59 -0.17 6.68
N MET A 151 -4.52 -0.72 6.12
CA MET A 151 -3.17 -0.21 6.35
C MET A 151 -2.98 1.14 5.65
N ARG A 152 -2.43 2.13 6.38
CA ARG A 152 -2.15 3.48 5.86
C ARG A 152 -3.34 4.04 5.08
N PRO A 153 -4.53 4.19 5.70
CA PRO A 153 -5.70 4.68 4.99
C PRO A 153 -5.40 6.00 4.26
N LEU A 154 -5.80 6.08 3.00
CA LEU A 154 -5.53 7.25 2.17
C LEU A 154 -6.09 8.54 2.78
N GLU A 155 -7.24 8.44 3.45
CA GLU A 155 -7.89 9.54 4.16
C GLU A 155 -7.03 10.21 5.24
N ARG A 156 -6.05 9.50 5.83
CA ARG A 156 -5.17 10.06 6.89
C ARG A 156 -4.09 11.00 6.37
N PHE A 157 -3.89 11.03 5.07
CA PHE A 157 -2.84 11.86 4.45
C PHE A 157 -3.34 13.21 3.96
N PHE A 158 -4.64 13.46 4.11
CA PHE A 158 -5.26 14.72 3.73
C PHE A 158 -5.99 15.35 4.91
N PRO A 159 -6.07 16.70 4.97
CA PRO A 159 -6.93 17.37 5.93
C PRO A 159 -8.39 16.90 5.77
N ALA A 160 -9.11 16.77 6.88
CA ALA A 160 -10.52 16.36 6.86
C ALA A 160 -11.46 17.35 6.14
N ASP A 161 -10.98 18.56 5.90
CA ASP A 161 -11.67 19.63 5.17
C ASP A 161 -11.08 19.89 3.78
N ALA A 162 -10.21 18.99 3.30
CA ALA A 162 -9.69 19.11 1.96
C ALA A 162 -10.83 19.01 0.94
N ASP A 163 -10.99 20.04 0.16
CA ASP A 163 -11.94 20.06 -0.95
C ASP A 163 -11.30 19.53 -2.24
N ARG A 164 -12.14 19.33 -3.24
CA ARG A 164 -11.73 18.83 -4.55
C ARG A 164 -10.63 19.70 -5.19
N ALA A 165 -10.72 21.02 -5.04
CA ALA A 165 -9.76 21.93 -5.65
C ALA A 165 -8.37 21.80 -4.99
N PHE A 166 -8.34 21.77 -3.66
CA PHE A 166 -7.11 21.50 -2.91
C PHE A 166 -6.50 20.15 -3.29
N LEU A 167 -7.32 19.09 -3.36
CA LEU A 167 -6.85 17.74 -3.70
C LEU A 167 -6.31 17.68 -5.13
N ALA A 168 -6.97 18.34 -6.09
CA ALA A 168 -6.50 18.38 -7.46
C ALA A 168 -5.18 19.13 -7.61
N ASP A 169 -5.01 20.26 -6.90
CA ASP A 169 -3.74 21.01 -6.87
C ASP A 169 -2.64 20.18 -6.21
N TYR A 170 -2.93 19.58 -5.06
CA TYR A 170 -2.00 18.73 -4.33
C TYR A 170 -1.51 17.54 -5.17
N LEU A 171 -2.42 16.83 -5.84
CA LEU A 171 -2.09 15.73 -6.73
C LEU A 171 -1.27 16.19 -7.96
N GLY A 172 -1.53 17.39 -8.47
CA GLY A 172 -0.80 17.96 -9.59
C GLY A 172 0.60 18.45 -9.23
N ALA A 173 0.74 19.15 -8.15
CA ALA A 173 1.98 19.87 -7.78
C ALA A 173 2.56 19.42 -6.41
N GLY A 174 1.70 19.04 -5.48
CA GLY A 174 2.07 18.81 -4.08
C GLY A 174 2.93 17.59 -3.84
N LEU A 175 2.70 16.51 -4.58
CA LEU A 175 3.47 15.28 -4.49
C LEU A 175 4.94 15.47 -4.90
N TYR A 176 5.22 16.42 -5.77
CA TYR A 176 6.60 16.80 -6.13
C TYR A 176 7.30 17.62 -5.03
N ARG A 177 6.55 18.34 -4.21
CA ARG A 177 7.10 19.14 -3.11
C ARG A 177 7.43 18.30 -1.89
N GLY A 178 6.82 17.12 -1.79
CA GLY A 178 6.96 16.25 -0.65
C GLY A 178 8.13 15.31 -0.78
N HIS A 179 9.24 15.57 -0.55
CA HIS A 179 10.46 14.84 -0.21
C HIS A 179 10.37 13.31 -0.01
N SER A 180 9.31 12.67 -0.41
CA SER A 180 9.16 11.22 -0.28
C SER A 180 9.74 10.50 -1.49
N VAL A 181 10.85 9.83 -1.29
CA VAL A 181 11.48 8.93 -2.27
C VAL A 181 10.52 7.80 -2.69
N TYR A 182 9.51 7.53 -1.88
CA TYR A 182 8.60 6.38 -2.05
C TYR A 182 7.28 6.74 -2.73
N MET A 183 6.86 8.00 -2.60
CA MET A 183 5.59 8.45 -3.17
C MET A 183 5.83 8.84 -4.63
N PRO A 184 5.21 8.14 -5.61
CA PRO A 184 5.39 8.49 -7.00
C PRO A 184 4.71 9.82 -7.31
N PRO A 185 5.22 10.59 -8.27
CA PRO A 185 4.46 11.68 -8.87
C PRO A 185 3.22 11.11 -9.59
N VAL A 186 2.17 11.92 -9.66
CA VAL A 186 0.92 11.56 -10.32
C VAL A 186 0.59 12.62 -11.37
N PRO A 187 1.36 12.70 -12.46
CA PRO A 187 1.15 13.67 -13.52
C PRO A 187 -0.01 13.22 -14.41
N LEU A 188 -1.24 13.50 -14.00
CA LEU A 188 -2.44 13.15 -14.73
C LEU A 188 -2.99 14.34 -15.52
N PRO A 189 -3.66 14.10 -16.66
CA PRO A 189 -4.49 15.10 -17.31
C PRO A 189 -5.54 15.66 -16.36
N GLU A 190 -5.98 16.88 -16.60
CA GLU A 190 -6.91 17.60 -15.70
C GLU A 190 -8.18 16.80 -15.38
N ALA A 191 -8.79 16.15 -16.39
CA ALA A 191 -9.99 15.35 -16.18
C ALA A 191 -9.76 14.16 -15.24
N GLU A 192 -8.68 13.41 -15.43
CA GLU A 192 -8.36 12.27 -14.56
C GLU A 192 -7.97 12.73 -13.16
N ARG A 193 -7.21 13.82 -13.06
CA ARG A 193 -6.84 14.42 -11.77
C ARG A 193 -8.06 14.91 -11.01
N GLY A 194 -9.01 15.53 -11.71
CA GLY A 194 -10.30 15.96 -11.13
C GLY A 194 -11.14 14.79 -10.64
N ALA A 195 -11.22 13.70 -11.42
CA ALA A 195 -11.94 12.50 -11.01
C ALA A 195 -11.30 11.82 -9.79
N LEU A 196 -9.97 11.72 -9.77
CA LEU A 196 -9.23 11.18 -8.62
C LEU A 196 -9.45 12.05 -7.37
N ALA A 197 -9.38 13.38 -7.50
CA ALA A 197 -9.65 14.32 -6.40
C ALA A 197 -11.08 14.18 -5.87
N ALA A 198 -12.07 14.09 -6.74
CA ALA A 198 -13.47 13.86 -6.35
C ALA A 198 -13.67 12.55 -5.59
N TYR A 199 -13.01 11.48 -6.03
CA TYR A 199 -13.05 10.20 -5.32
C TYR A 199 -12.39 10.30 -3.93
N ILE A 200 -11.21 10.92 -3.83
CA ILE A 200 -10.53 11.10 -2.54
C ILE A 200 -11.41 11.92 -1.60
N GLU A 201 -11.97 13.04 -2.06
CA GLU A 201 -12.91 13.85 -1.28
C GLU A 201 -14.09 13.03 -0.74
N SER A 202 -14.60 12.09 -1.54
CA SER A 202 -15.75 11.25 -1.16
C SER A 202 -15.46 10.28 -0.02
N ILE A 203 -14.20 9.87 0.16
CA ILE A 203 -13.77 8.95 1.22
C ILE A 203 -13.22 9.66 2.45
N LEU A 204 -13.03 10.98 2.40
CA LEU A 204 -12.61 11.74 3.58
C LEU A 204 -13.70 11.77 4.65
N PRO A 205 -13.33 11.76 5.95
CA PRO A 205 -14.29 11.85 7.02
C PRO A 205 -15.03 13.20 6.96
N LYS A 206 -16.36 13.14 6.79
CA LYS A 206 -17.17 14.37 6.76
C LYS A 206 -17.14 15.05 8.12
N LYS A 207 -16.92 16.37 8.15
CA LYS A 207 -17.04 17.19 9.36
C LYS A 207 -18.42 16.94 10.00
N GLY A 208 -18.44 16.39 11.21
CA GLY A 208 -19.68 16.13 11.97
C GLY A 208 -20.05 14.68 12.19
N ALA A 209 -19.40 13.71 11.59
CA ALA A 209 -19.52 12.31 11.96
C ALA A 209 -18.57 12.03 13.16
N ALA A 210 -18.94 12.52 14.35
CA ALA A 210 -18.30 12.07 15.57
C ALA A 210 -18.54 10.56 15.72
N LYS A 211 -17.45 9.81 15.97
CA LYS A 211 -17.51 8.42 16.43
C LYS A 211 -18.03 8.35 17.85
#